data_7446d999988885e830ddc05673f3e34a
#
_entry.id   7446d999988885e830ddc05673f3e34a
#
_cell.length_a   1.000
_cell.length_b   1.000
_cell.length_c   1.000
_cell.angle_alpha   90.00
_cell.angle_beta   90.00
_cell.angle_gamma   90.00
#
_symmetry.space_group_name_H-M   'P 1'
#
loop_
_entity.id
_entity.type
_entity.pdbx_description
1 polymer ?
#
loop_
_entity_poly.entity_id
_entity_poly.type
_entity_poly.pdbx_seq_one_letter_code
_entity_poly.pdbx_strand_id
1 'polypeptide(L)'
;VLMKVKTMAVSAGVTEMNVAKPICIYVFNSSDKCVALKHIADESVEADFNLEAGTYRIYAVAGADDSNYILPSMDTATPQTVVALKDGQKHTDIMCASETVSLQDDHDAEVTLEMKRKVFKLVSVCVTNVPEDVIDITATLMPLYETVKINGEYSGEQAKETVSVSRVGKTATWKTDCGLFLMPSVGKPVLQFVFTTKKGKKVFTTVGESELTANYKVELNVDYVGVANPSLKCMIKGEEWGETKQWNVTVNSSELVDEENNGDNVETGDAPQAGSVYKGCYVLKSKTEGNKTVVTLITPKTLSQVIFGDADKESVVAAAIAKVAVDEISGWRLPTKDELLWVFNSENKEGINNELDKLNFSVFFLGKYLFRDDDGAIKAYNSRTGIVDDIQSTYKYDLRPFVTIDFYKE
;
A
#
# COMPACT_ATOMS: atom_id res chain seq x y z
N VAL A 1 25.87 -38.72 -1.98
CA VAL A 1 26.01 -38.21 -0.61
C VAL A 1 24.67 -37.76 -0.13
N LEU A 2 24.28 -38.22 1.06
CA LEU A 2 23.06 -37.76 1.72
C LEU A 2 23.39 -36.49 2.51
N MET A 3 22.68 -35.42 2.24
CA MET A 3 22.71 -34.20 3.02
C MET A 3 21.40 -34.04 3.79
N LYS A 4 21.46 -34.02 5.10
CA LYS A 4 20.33 -33.75 5.99
C LYS A 4 20.35 -32.29 6.39
N VAL A 5 19.27 -31.57 6.09
CA VAL A 5 19.11 -30.17 6.44
C VAL A 5 18.07 -30.05 7.55
N LYS A 6 18.44 -29.42 8.65
CA LYS A 6 17.55 -29.10 9.76
C LYS A 6 17.38 -27.59 9.87
N THR A 7 16.16 -27.12 10.05
CA THR A 7 15.85 -25.71 10.31
C THR A 7 15.51 -25.49 11.77
N MET A 8 16.03 -24.42 12.36
CA MET A 8 15.69 -23.97 13.71
C MET A 8 15.56 -22.46 13.75
N ALA A 9 14.59 -21.96 14.51
CA ALA A 9 14.44 -20.52 14.68
C ALA A 9 15.28 -20.01 15.85
N VAL A 10 15.98 -18.90 15.63
CA VAL A 10 16.86 -18.28 16.64
C VAL A 10 16.42 -16.84 16.86
N SER A 11 16.21 -16.49 18.14
CA SER A 11 16.03 -15.11 18.59
C SER A 11 16.95 -14.85 19.78
N ALA A 12 17.44 -13.63 19.95
CA ALA A 12 18.30 -13.26 21.06
C ALA A 12 17.60 -13.54 22.40
N GLY A 13 18.10 -14.54 23.15
CA GLY A 13 17.61 -14.90 24.48
C GLY A 13 16.51 -15.96 24.55
N VAL A 14 16.05 -16.52 23.42
CA VAL A 14 15.06 -17.62 23.39
C VAL A 14 15.62 -18.81 22.63
N THR A 15 15.70 -19.98 23.27
CA THR A 15 16.36 -21.17 22.74
C THR A 15 15.49 -22.02 21.81
N GLU A 16 14.17 -21.84 21.77
CA GLU A 16 13.26 -22.58 20.88
C GLU A 16 12.11 -21.67 20.42
N MET A 17 12.22 -21.14 19.21
CA MET A 17 11.08 -20.58 18.50
C MET A 17 10.58 -21.56 17.44
N ASN A 18 9.27 -21.62 17.26
CA ASN A 18 8.70 -22.37 16.15
C ASN A 18 9.08 -21.72 14.83
N VAL A 19 9.59 -22.52 13.89
CA VAL A 19 9.82 -22.06 12.51
C VAL A 19 8.46 -21.90 11.82
N ALA A 20 8.24 -20.75 11.19
CA ALA A 20 7.02 -20.50 10.43
C ALA A 20 6.87 -21.54 9.30
N LYS A 21 5.63 -21.86 8.94
CA LYS A 21 5.30 -22.84 7.89
C LYS A 21 4.55 -22.17 6.74
N PRO A 22 4.69 -22.69 5.50
CA PRO A 22 5.59 -23.77 5.06
C PRO A 22 7.07 -23.34 4.99
N ILE A 23 7.99 -24.29 4.80
CA ILE A 23 9.42 -24.02 4.58
C ILE A 23 9.80 -24.46 3.17
N CYS A 24 10.37 -23.53 2.39
CA CYS A 24 10.99 -23.82 1.10
C CYS A 24 12.51 -23.82 1.27
N ILE A 25 13.17 -24.93 0.91
CA ILE A 25 14.62 -25.07 0.95
C ILE A 25 15.15 -25.19 -0.45
N TYR A 26 15.95 -24.21 -0.87
CA TYR A 26 16.61 -24.12 -2.16
C TYR A 26 18.08 -24.50 -2.01
N VAL A 27 18.59 -25.37 -2.87
CA VAL A 27 20.00 -25.76 -2.93
C VAL A 27 20.60 -25.31 -4.24
N PHE A 28 21.63 -24.48 -4.19
CA PHE A 28 22.33 -23.94 -5.34
C PHE A 28 23.75 -24.49 -5.41
N ASN A 29 24.19 -24.85 -6.61
CA ASN A 29 25.59 -25.21 -6.86
C ASN A 29 26.50 -23.96 -6.96
N SER A 30 27.78 -24.16 -7.19
CA SER A 30 28.78 -23.08 -7.33
C SER A 30 28.52 -22.10 -8.49
N SER A 31 27.66 -22.48 -9.46
CA SER A 31 27.26 -21.64 -10.60
C SER A 31 25.92 -20.94 -10.41
N ASP A 32 25.40 -20.86 -9.18
CA ASP A 32 24.10 -20.28 -8.84
C ASP A 32 22.89 -20.95 -9.50
N LYS A 33 23.06 -22.17 -9.99
CA LYS A 33 21.96 -22.97 -10.50
C LYS A 33 21.28 -23.69 -9.34
N CYS A 34 19.96 -23.59 -9.24
CA CYS A 34 19.18 -24.38 -8.30
C CYS A 34 19.17 -25.83 -8.75
N VAL A 35 19.71 -26.72 -7.92
CA VAL A 35 19.85 -28.16 -8.21
C VAL A 35 18.91 -29.03 -7.40
N ALA A 36 18.35 -28.48 -6.32
CA ALA A 36 17.31 -29.14 -5.54
C ALA A 36 16.42 -28.12 -4.84
N LEU A 37 15.14 -28.48 -4.71
CA LEU A 37 14.12 -27.70 -4.01
C LEU A 37 13.24 -28.66 -3.21
N LYS A 38 13.02 -28.34 -1.93
CA LYS A 38 12.04 -29.04 -1.10
C LYS A 38 11.08 -28.07 -0.44
N HIS A 39 9.85 -28.50 -0.36
CA HIS A 39 8.73 -27.80 0.26
C HIS A 39 8.24 -28.63 1.45
N ILE A 40 8.32 -28.07 2.65
CA ILE A 40 7.92 -28.74 3.90
C ILE A 40 6.68 -27.99 4.42
N ALA A 41 5.51 -28.60 4.24
CA ALA A 41 4.23 -28.02 4.66
C ALA A 41 3.76 -28.54 6.03
N ASP A 42 4.26 -29.70 6.46
CA ASP A 42 3.93 -30.34 7.73
C ASP A 42 4.76 -29.81 8.91
N GLU A 43 4.64 -30.44 10.07
CA GLU A 43 5.38 -30.09 11.29
C GLU A 43 6.87 -30.43 11.23
N SER A 44 7.35 -31.13 10.17
CA SER A 44 8.76 -31.44 10.00
C SER A 44 9.60 -30.17 9.89
N VAL A 45 10.79 -30.22 10.43
CA VAL A 45 11.82 -29.17 10.31
C VAL A 45 13.07 -29.68 9.58
N GLU A 46 13.02 -30.90 9.04
CA GLU A 46 14.12 -31.60 8.40
C GLU A 46 13.81 -31.95 6.95
N ALA A 47 14.84 -31.93 6.10
CA ALA A 47 14.77 -32.35 4.70
C ALA A 47 16.07 -33.08 4.30
N ASP A 48 15.93 -34.17 3.56
CA ASP A 48 17.03 -34.94 3.03
C ASP A 48 17.24 -34.64 1.54
N PHE A 49 18.48 -34.48 1.11
CA PHE A 49 18.88 -34.24 -0.27
C PHE A 49 19.95 -35.23 -0.69
N ASN A 50 19.77 -35.88 -1.85
CA ASN A 50 20.78 -36.72 -2.48
C ASN A 50 21.52 -35.89 -3.54
N LEU A 51 22.79 -35.55 -3.29
CA LEU A 51 23.57 -34.65 -4.13
C LEU A 51 24.96 -35.31 -4.41
N GLU A 52 25.59 -34.87 -5.48
CA GLU A 52 26.98 -35.25 -5.76
C GLU A 52 27.94 -34.53 -4.82
N ALA A 53 29.21 -34.97 -4.73
CA ALA A 53 30.24 -34.22 -4.01
C ALA A 53 30.44 -32.85 -4.65
N GLY A 54 30.54 -31.80 -3.83
CA GLY A 54 30.64 -30.43 -4.33
C GLY A 54 30.31 -29.40 -3.26
N THR A 55 30.44 -28.13 -3.61
CA THR A 55 30.07 -27.01 -2.72
C THR A 55 28.73 -26.48 -3.12
N TYR A 56 27.87 -26.35 -2.11
CA TYR A 56 26.49 -25.90 -2.27
C TYR A 56 26.15 -24.72 -1.33
N ARG A 57 25.33 -23.79 -1.81
CA ARG A 57 24.69 -22.78 -0.99
C ARG A 57 23.24 -23.16 -0.78
N ILE A 58 22.83 -23.20 0.47
CA ILE A 58 21.49 -23.59 0.89
C ILE A 58 20.79 -22.36 1.42
N TYR A 59 19.61 -22.09 0.94
CA TYR A 59 18.74 -21.02 1.41
C TYR A 59 17.39 -21.58 1.81
N ALA A 60 16.87 -21.14 2.95
CA ALA A 60 15.53 -21.47 3.38
C ALA A 60 14.68 -20.21 3.53
N VAL A 61 13.46 -20.28 3.02
CA VAL A 61 12.40 -19.28 3.22
C VAL A 61 11.23 -19.97 3.88
N ALA A 62 10.85 -19.51 5.05
CA ALA A 62 9.74 -20.06 5.82
C ALA A 62 8.62 -19.03 6.00
N GLY A 63 7.38 -19.49 6.14
CA GLY A 63 6.19 -18.66 6.29
C GLY A 63 5.61 -18.13 4.97
N ALA A 64 6.29 -18.30 3.84
CA ALA A 64 5.77 -17.94 2.54
C ALA A 64 5.06 -19.14 1.91
N ASP A 65 3.75 -19.01 1.66
CA ASP A 65 2.95 -20.05 1.00
C ASP A 65 2.38 -19.55 -0.35
N ASP A 66 1.91 -20.50 -1.16
CA ASP A 66 1.37 -20.23 -2.49
C ASP A 66 0.05 -19.45 -2.48
N SER A 67 -0.62 -19.29 -1.35
CA SER A 67 -1.81 -18.44 -1.25
C SER A 67 -1.44 -16.95 -1.29
N ASN A 68 -0.34 -16.60 -0.63
CA ASN A 68 0.07 -15.21 -0.42
C ASN A 68 1.25 -14.80 -1.32
N TYR A 69 2.10 -15.74 -1.74
CA TYR A 69 3.34 -15.44 -2.46
C TYR A 69 3.45 -16.16 -3.80
N ILE A 70 4.25 -15.59 -4.67
CA ILE A 70 4.75 -16.26 -5.88
C ILE A 70 6.12 -16.84 -5.51
N LEU A 71 6.15 -18.15 -5.28
CA LEU A 71 7.37 -18.88 -4.94
C LEU A 71 8.13 -19.28 -6.21
N PRO A 72 9.43 -18.98 -6.31
CA PRO A 72 10.24 -19.38 -7.45
C PRO A 72 10.34 -20.92 -7.57
N SER A 73 10.13 -21.45 -8.78
CA SER A 73 10.36 -22.87 -9.07
C SER A 73 11.85 -23.16 -9.19
N MET A 74 12.23 -24.44 -9.15
CA MET A 74 13.62 -24.87 -9.28
C MET A 74 14.28 -24.36 -10.57
N ASP A 75 13.53 -24.32 -11.68
CA ASP A 75 14.06 -23.88 -12.98
C ASP A 75 14.26 -22.37 -13.09
N THR A 76 13.56 -21.58 -12.29
CA THR A 76 13.58 -20.10 -12.32
C THR A 76 14.32 -19.49 -11.16
N ALA A 77 14.60 -20.27 -10.11
CA ALA A 77 15.22 -19.78 -8.89
C ALA A 77 16.70 -19.46 -9.06
N THR A 78 17.08 -18.30 -8.59
CA THR A 78 18.46 -17.88 -8.28
C THR A 78 18.51 -17.33 -6.87
N PRO A 79 19.66 -17.20 -6.21
CA PRO A 79 19.72 -16.57 -4.89
C PRO A 79 19.14 -15.16 -4.83
N GLN A 80 19.15 -14.43 -5.96
CA GLN A 80 18.63 -13.07 -6.10
C GLN A 80 17.15 -13.01 -6.51
N THR A 81 16.50 -14.14 -6.78
CA THR A 81 15.09 -14.16 -7.17
C THR A 81 14.21 -13.71 -6.00
N VAL A 82 13.29 -12.83 -6.30
CA VAL A 82 12.37 -12.22 -5.32
C VAL A 82 11.26 -13.21 -4.96
N VAL A 83 10.94 -13.34 -3.69
CA VAL A 83 9.75 -14.02 -3.17
C VAL A 83 8.63 -12.98 -3.17
N ALA A 84 7.92 -12.86 -4.29
CA ALA A 84 6.97 -11.77 -4.50
C ALA A 84 5.66 -11.99 -3.76
N LEU A 85 5.17 -10.97 -3.06
CA LEU A 85 3.82 -10.95 -2.50
C LEU A 85 2.81 -10.84 -3.63
N LYS A 86 1.74 -11.60 -3.59
CA LYS A 86 0.63 -11.50 -4.57
C LYS A 86 -0.20 -10.26 -4.31
N ASP A 87 -0.77 -9.70 -5.37
CA ASP A 87 -1.62 -8.51 -5.28
C ASP A 87 -2.76 -8.68 -4.27
N GLY A 88 -2.94 -7.68 -3.42
CA GLY A 88 -3.98 -7.67 -2.39
C GLY A 88 -3.72 -8.59 -1.19
N GLN A 89 -2.61 -9.32 -1.17
CA GLN A 89 -2.25 -10.15 -0.02
C GLN A 89 -1.45 -9.38 1.02
N LYS A 90 -1.39 -9.94 2.24
CA LYS A 90 -0.59 -9.40 3.35
C LYS A 90 0.57 -10.33 3.67
N HIS A 91 1.65 -9.74 4.17
CA HIS A 91 2.78 -10.53 4.63
C HIS A 91 2.39 -11.47 5.78
N THR A 92 3.05 -12.60 5.81
CA THR A 92 3.02 -13.59 6.89
C THR A 92 4.30 -13.50 7.72
N ASP A 93 4.48 -14.38 8.70
CA ASP A 93 5.71 -14.45 9.51
C ASP A 93 6.86 -15.04 8.70
N ILE A 94 7.49 -14.24 7.83
CA ILE A 94 8.60 -14.66 6.97
C ILE A 94 9.89 -14.79 7.77
N MET A 95 10.54 -15.96 7.61
CA MET A 95 11.88 -16.24 8.12
C MET A 95 12.80 -16.70 6.99
N CYS A 96 14.10 -16.33 7.06
CA CYS A 96 15.09 -16.76 6.11
C CYS A 96 16.33 -17.27 6.82
N ALA A 97 17.03 -18.21 6.19
CA ALA A 97 18.34 -18.70 6.59
C ALA A 97 19.21 -19.01 5.37
N SER A 98 20.51 -18.99 5.56
CA SER A 98 21.47 -19.40 4.54
C SER A 98 22.68 -20.08 5.16
N GLU A 99 23.21 -21.07 4.47
CA GLU A 99 24.45 -21.79 4.85
C GLU A 99 25.17 -22.27 3.61
N THR A 100 26.49 -22.45 3.73
CA THR A 100 27.32 -23.03 2.68
C THR A 100 27.91 -24.34 3.19
N VAL A 101 27.80 -25.40 2.40
CA VAL A 101 28.29 -26.72 2.72
C VAL A 101 29.16 -27.28 1.60
N SER A 102 30.23 -28.01 1.96
CA SER A 102 31.03 -28.76 1.02
C SER A 102 30.84 -30.26 1.30
N LEU A 103 30.20 -30.95 0.35
CA LEU A 103 29.97 -32.38 0.40
C LEU A 103 31.21 -33.15 -0.18
N GLN A 104 31.65 -34.17 0.52
CA GLN A 104 32.74 -35.06 0.09
C GLN A 104 32.16 -36.42 -0.28
N ASP A 105 32.82 -37.11 -1.19
CA ASP A 105 32.46 -38.49 -1.53
C ASP A 105 32.46 -39.38 -0.30
N ASP A 106 31.46 -40.26 -0.23
CA ASP A 106 31.30 -41.30 0.82
C ASP A 106 31.09 -40.77 2.26
N HIS A 107 30.74 -39.47 2.43
CA HIS A 107 30.44 -38.91 3.74
C HIS A 107 29.12 -38.15 3.71
N ASP A 108 28.18 -38.59 4.52
CA ASP A 108 26.92 -37.85 4.74
C ASP A 108 27.18 -36.56 5.53
N ALA A 109 26.39 -35.52 5.27
CA ALA A 109 26.52 -34.23 5.93
C ALA A 109 25.25 -33.84 6.61
N GLU A 110 25.38 -33.18 7.77
CA GLU A 110 24.27 -32.52 8.45
C GLU A 110 24.47 -31.00 8.43
N VAL A 111 23.42 -30.25 8.08
CA VAL A 111 23.45 -28.80 8.02
C VAL A 111 22.30 -28.24 8.85
N THR A 112 22.61 -27.32 9.73
CA THR A 112 21.60 -26.59 10.51
C THR A 112 21.42 -25.19 9.97
N LEU A 113 20.20 -24.83 9.58
CA LEU A 113 19.84 -23.50 9.12
C LEU A 113 19.19 -22.69 10.24
N GLU A 114 19.85 -21.65 10.70
CA GLU A 114 19.34 -20.74 11.71
C GLU A 114 18.37 -19.74 11.07
N MET A 115 17.08 -19.99 11.22
CA MET A 115 16.00 -19.17 10.66
C MET A 115 15.86 -17.84 11.41
N LYS A 116 16.03 -16.74 10.70
CA LYS A 116 15.90 -15.38 11.24
C LYS A 116 14.65 -14.72 10.66
N ARG A 117 13.82 -14.14 11.53
CA ARG A 117 12.62 -13.42 11.12
C ARG A 117 12.98 -12.21 10.26
N LYS A 118 12.22 -11.98 9.20
CA LYS A 118 12.42 -10.90 8.23
C LYS A 118 11.36 -9.80 8.33
N VAL A 119 10.38 -9.96 9.17
CA VAL A 119 9.28 -9.02 9.39
C VAL A 119 9.28 -8.51 10.82
N PHE A 120 8.65 -7.35 11.04
CA PHE A 120 8.15 -6.96 12.35
C PHE A 120 6.63 -7.12 12.39
N LYS A 121 6.03 -7.13 13.58
CA LYS A 121 4.59 -7.23 13.75
C LYS A 121 4.03 -5.92 14.27
N LEU A 122 3.23 -5.21 13.45
CA LEU A 122 2.41 -4.11 13.92
C LEU A 122 1.21 -4.67 14.68
N VAL A 123 1.22 -4.53 16.00
CA VAL A 123 0.20 -5.10 16.89
C VAL A 123 -1.04 -4.24 16.91
N SER A 124 -0.87 -2.94 17.16
CA SER A 124 -1.99 -1.99 17.26
C SER A 124 -1.56 -0.57 16.96
N VAL A 125 -2.54 0.24 16.57
CA VAL A 125 -2.46 1.71 16.52
C VAL A 125 -3.52 2.25 17.47
N CYS A 126 -3.13 3.09 18.42
CA CYS A 126 -3.99 3.72 19.40
C CYS A 126 -3.76 5.22 19.41
N VAL A 127 -4.83 6.01 19.24
CA VAL A 127 -4.81 7.48 19.32
C VAL A 127 -5.75 7.92 20.42
N THR A 128 -5.24 8.70 21.38
CA THR A 128 -5.99 9.20 22.54
C THR A 128 -6.24 10.70 22.43
N ASN A 129 -7.18 11.21 23.21
CA ASN A 129 -7.54 12.63 23.28
C ASN A 129 -7.97 13.24 21.93
N VAL A 130 -8.56 12.43 21.08
CA VAL A 130 -9.02 12.83 19.74
C VAL A 130 -10.23 13.77 19.87
N PRO A 131 -10.23 14.94 19.19
CA PRO A 131 -11.36 15.85 19.16
C PRO A 131 -12.66 15.20 18.65
N GLU A 132 -13.80 15.69 19.12
CA GLU A 132 -15.14 15.14 18.77
C GLU A 132 -15.50 15.34 17.30
N ASP A 133 -14.93 16.36 16.66
CA ASP A 133 -15.17 16.69 15.25
C ASP A 133 -14.40 15.78 14.27
N VAL A 134 -13.47 14.96 14.78
CA VAL A 134 -12.78 13.95 13.97
C VAL A 134 -13.71 12.78 13.71
N ILE A 135 -13.86 12.43 12.43
CA ILE A 135 -14.77 11.37 11.94
C ILE A 135 -14.03 10.16 11.36
N ASP A 136 -12.76 10.31 10.98
CA ASP A 136 -11.90 9.22 10.53
C ASP A 136 -10.43 9.50 10.83
N ILE A 137 -9.66 8.43 11.06
CA ILE A 137 -8.21 8.50 11.26
C ILE A 137 -7.56 7.39 10.44
N THR A 138 -6.58 7.74 9.62
CA THR A 138 -5.67 6.78 9.01
C THR A 138 -4.24 7.01 9.48
N ALA A 139 -3.50 5.93 9.65
CA ALA A 139 -2.08 5.93 9.98
C ALA A 139 -1.31 5.23 8.87
N THR A 140 -0.35 5.91 8.26
CA THR A 140 0.51 5.35 7.20
C THR A 140 1.95 5.28 7.69
N LEU A 141 2.58 4.14 7.45
CA LEU A 141 3.98 3.86 7.76
C LEU A 141 4.74 3.64 6.45
N MET A 142 5.82 4.39 6.22
CA MET A 142 6.62 4.37 4.98
C MET A 142 8.01 4.99 5.17
N PRO A 143 9.00 4.78 4.27
CA PRO A 143 9.02 3.69 3.30
C PRO A 143 9.37 2.35 3.97
N LEU A 144 8.82 1.28 3.46
CA LEU A 144 9.12 -0.08 3.89
C LEU A 144 9.75 -0.84 2.71
N TYR A 145 10.49 -1.91 3.02
CA TYR A 145 10.82 -2.90 1.99
C TYR A 145 9.55 -3.59 1.50
N GLU A 146 9.55 -4.04 0.25
CA GLU A 146 8.39 -4.70 -0.35
C GLU A 146 8.35 -6.20 -0.02
N THR A 147 9.52 -6.84 0.00
CA THR A 147 9.64 -8.28 0.25
C THR A 147 11.10 -8.70 0.46
N VAL A 148 11.36 -10.01 0.38
CA VAL A 148 12.71 -10.60 0.45
C VAL A 148 13.05 -11.37 -0.81
N LYS A 149 14.34 -11.55 -1.07
CA LYS A 149 14.88 -12.49 -2.04
C LYS A 149 15.11 -13.86 -1.38
N ILE A 150 15.36 -14.90 -2.19
CA ILE A 150 15.69 -16.25 -1.69
C ILE A 150 16.90 -16.22 -0.74
N ASN A 151 17.92 -15.39 -1.02
CA ASN A 151 19.09 -15.25 -0.16
C ASN A 151 18.83 -14.47 1.15
N GLY A 152 17.60 -14.04 1.38
CA GLY A 152 17.20 -13.30 2.57
C GLY A 152 17.52 -11.81 2.56
N GLU A 153 18.05 -11.24 1.48
CA GLU A 153 18.15 -9.79 1.31
C GLU A 153 16.77 -9.18 1.08
N TYR A 154 16.57 -7.96 1.57
CA TYR A 154 15.34 -7.21 1.29
C TYR A 154 15.30 -6.70 -0.15
N SER A 155 14.10 -6.51 -0.70
CA SER A 155 13.86 -6.04 -2.06
C SER A 155 12.71 -5.07 -2.12
N GLY A 156 12.82 -4.07 -3.02
CA GLY A 156 11.89 -2.94 -3.10
C GLY A 156 12.06 -1.98 -1.91
N GLU A 157 11.84 -0.68 -2.13
CA GLU A 157 12.13 0.34 -1.11
C GLU A 157 11.01 1.38 -0.99
N GLN A 158 9.84 1.10 -1.57
CA GLN A 158 8.75 2.07 -1.70
C GLN A 158 7.42 1.60 -1.10
N ALA A 159 7.42 0.44 -0.41
CA ALA A 159 6.18 -0.04 0.19
C ALA A 159 5.70 0.90 1.30
N LYS A 160 4.40 0.97 1.45
CA LYS A 160 3.71 1.67 2.53
C LYS A 160 2.58 0.80 3.08
N GLU A 161 2.32 0.91 4.36
CA GLU A 161 1.15 0.30 4.98
C GLU A 161 0.28 1.37 5.59
N THR A 162 -1.01 1.35 5.26
CA THR A 162 -2.01 2.29 5.78
C THR A 162 -3.05 1.51 6.58
N VAL A 163 -3.29 1.96 7.80
CA VAL A 163 -4.25 1.36 8.73
C VAL A 163 -5.32 2.39 9.07
N SER A 164 -6.59 2.01 8.92
CA SER A 164 -7.71 2.81 9.45
C SER A 164 -7.85 2.56 10.94
N VAL A 165 -7.97 3.63 11.71
CA VAL A 165 -8.09 3.56 13.18
C VAL A 165 -9.52 3.81 13.58
N SER A 166 -10.13 2.89 14.31
CA SER A 166 -11.54 2.92 14.66
C SER A 166 -11.80 3.57 16.02
N ARG A 167 -12.90 4.32 16.14
CA ARG A 167 -13.30 4.94 17.42
C ARG A 167 -13.75 3.88 18.42
N VAL A 168 -13.27 3.98 19.66
CA VAL A 168 -13.67 3.07 20.74
C VAL A 168 -14.94 3.59 21.40
N GLY A 169 -16.08 3.10 20.98
CA GLY A 169 -17.39 3.53 21.50
C GLY A 169 -17.63 5.04 21.28
N LYS A 170 -18.03 5.75 22.34
CA LYS A 170 -18.22 7.22 22.33
C LYS A 170 -17.07 7.96 23.04
N THR A 171 -15.89 7.37 23.11
CA THR A 171 -14.74 7.96 23.80
C THR A 171 -13.89 8.82 22.86
N ALA A 172 -12.96 9.59 23.43
CA ALA A 172 -11.91 10.29 22.68
C ALA A 172 -10.73 9.39 22.29
N THR A 173 -10.88 8.06 22.42
CA THR A 173 -9.86 7.07 22.08
C THR A 173 -10.24 6.35 20.81
N TRP A 174 -9.27 6.25 19.91
CA TRP A 174 -9.39 5.49 18.66
C TRP A 174 -8.32 4.39 18.68
N LYS A 175 -8.70 3.16 18.34
CA LYS A 175 -7.79 2.01 18.37
C LYS A 175 -8.15 0.99 17.32
N THR A 176 -7.13 0.42 16.71
CA THR A 176 -7.24 -0.76 15.84
C THR A 176 -6.16 -1.75 16.23
N ASP A 177 -6.57 -2.98 16.52
CA ASP A 177 -5.66 -4.10 16.68
C ASP A 177 -5.34 -4.66 15.29
N CYS A 178 -4.11 -4.44 14.84
CA CYS A 178 -3.71 -4.70 13.45
C CYS A 178 -3.29 -6.16 13.23
N GLY A 179 -2.41 -6.67 14.07
CA GLY A 179 -1.83 -8.01 13.93
C GLY A 179 -1.05 -8.23 12.63
N LEU A 180 -0.60 -7.16 11.96
CA LEU A 180 0.01 -7.18 10.64
C LEU A 180 1.51 -7.50 10.71
N PHE A 181 1.96 -8.39 9.83
CA PHE A 181 3.38 -8.57 9.57
C PHE A 181 3.82 -7.60 8.47
N LEU A 182 4.88 -6.86 8.72
CA LEU A 182 5.40 -5.84 7.81
C LEU A 182 6.90 -6.01 7.61
N MET A 183 7.39 -5.72 6.41
CA MET A 183 8.84 -5.66 6.15
C MET A 183 9.46 -4.46 6.88
N PRO A 184 10.75 -4.51 7.25
CA PRO A 184 11.45 -3.41 7.89
C PRO A 184 11.35 -2.11 7.12
N SER A 185 11.60 -1.00 7.82
CA SER A 185 11.68 0.30 7.16
C SER A 185 12.98 0.46 6.37
N VAL A 186 12.89 1.21 5.28
CA VAL A 186 14.06 1.68 4.54
C VAL A 186 14.57 2.95 5.23
N GLY A 187 15.57 2.79 6.08
CA GLY A 187 16.03 3.86 6.95
C GLY A 187 15.00 4.23 8.03
N LYS A 188 15.02 5.49 8.48
CA LYS A 188 14.08 5.97 9.48
C LYS A 188 12.69 6.08 8.86
N PRO A 189 11.67 5.43 9.43
CA PRO A 189 10.34 5.46 8.86
C PRO A 189 9.67 6.81 9.06
N VAL A 190 8.81 7.16 8.13
CA VAL A 190 7.87 8.27 8.22
C VAL A 190 6.53 7.72 8.69
N LEU A 191 5.97 8.32 9.73
CA LEU A 191 4.62 8.08 10.21
C LEU A 191 3.75 9.25 9.79
N GLN A 192 2.72 8.99 9.03
CA GLN A 192 1.74 9.98 8.62
C GLN A 192 0.37 9.62 9.19
N PHE A 193 -0.23 10.54 9.92
CA PHE A 193 -1.61 10.45 10.38
C PHE A 193 -2.46 11.44 9.61
N VAL A 194 -3.60 10.99 9.10
CA VAL A 194 -4.63 11.84 8.51
C VAL A 194 -5.85 11.82 9.42
N PHE A 195 -6.17 12.97 9.96
CA PHE A 195 -7.36 13.21 10.77
C PHE A 195 -8.42 13.87 9.89
N THR A 196 -9.48 13.15 9.57
CA THR A 196 -10.59 13.67 8.78
C THR A 196 -11.64 14.28 9.71
N THR A 197 -12.06 15.51 9.44
CA THR A 197 -13.13 16.22 10.15
C THR A 197 -14.23 16.64 9.17
N LYS A 198 -15.36 17.09 9.69
CA LYS A 198 -16.43 17.67 8.83
C LYS A 198 -15.99 18.94 8.05
N LYS A 199 -14.85 19.54 8.41
CA LYS A 199 -14.33 20.75 7.78
C LYS A 199 -13.15 20.50 6.83
N GLY A 200 -12.69 19.26 6.72
CA GLY A 200 -11.54 18.88 5.91
C GLY A 200 -10.61 17.93 6.64
N LYS A 201 -9.48 17.63 6.01
CA LYS A 201 -8.46 16.73 6.53
C LYS A 201 -7.28 17.51 7.11
N LYS A 202 -6.73 16.99 8.19
CA LYS A 202 -5.50 17.47 8.80
C LYS A 202 -4.48 16.36 8.77
N VAL A 203 -3.31 16.66 8.21
CA VAL A 203 -2.21 15.71 8.09
C VAL A 203 -1.14 16.04 9.12
N PHE A 204 -0.72 15.02 9.80
CA PHE A 204 0.43 15.06 10.69
C PHE A 204 1.47 14.06 10.18
N THR A 205 2.70 14.53 9.99
CA THR A 205 3.81 13.69 9.53
C THR A 205 4.99 13.83 10.48
N THR A 206 5.56 12.71 10.87
CA THR A 206 6.76 12.66 11.72
C THR A 206 7.72 11.59 11.23
N VAL A 207 9.00 11.79 11.52
CA VAL A 207 10.06 10.81 11.21
C VAL A 207 10.42 10.08 12.49
N GLY A 208 10.51 8.76 12.41
CA GLY A 208 10.94 7.95 13.53
C GLY A 208 12.39 8.22 13.98
N GLU A 209 12.65 8.02 15.26
CA GLU A 209 14.00 8.22 15.80
C GLU A 209 14.99 7.17 15.31
N SER A 210 14.52 5.96 15.05
CA SER A 210 15.32 4.83 14.57
C SER A 210 14.58 4.02 13.51
N GLU A 211 15.31 3.17 12.80
CA GLU A 211 14.75 2.20 11.85
C GLU A 211 13.86 1.18 12.53
N LEU A 212 12.79 0.76 11.86
CA LEU A 212 12.02 -0.42 12.21
C LEU A 212 12.71 -1.64 11.63
N THR A 213 13.23 -2.48 12.49
CA THR A 213 13.94 -3.69 12.10
C THR A 213 13.07 -4.94 12.31
N ALA A 214 13.42 -6.04 11.67
CA ALA A 214 12.73 -7.32 11.85
C ALA A 214 12.77 -7.81 13.32
N ASN A 215 11.86 -8.73 13.63
CA ASN A 215 11.77 -9.41 14.92
C ASN A 215 11.34 -8.53 16.11
N TYR A 216 10.54 -7.48 15.85
CA TYR A 216 9.92 -6.66 16.88
C TYR A 216 8.40 -6.73 16.81
N LYS A 217 7.75 -6.56 17.98
CA LYS A 217 6.33 -6.17 18.05
C LYS A 217 6.26 -4.66 18.24
N VAL A 218 5.42 -4.00 17.45
CA VAL A 218 5.29 -2.56 17.43
C VAL A 218 3.86 -2.18 17.82
N GLU A 219 3.70 -1.38 18.87
CA GLU A 219 2.46 -0.71 19.23
C GLU A 219 2.66 0.80 19.03
N LEU A 220 1.84 1.40 18.18
CA LEU A 220 1.85 2.84 17.97
C LEU A 220 0.85 3.48 18.93
N ASN A 221 1.34 4.20 19.93
CA ASN A 221 0.53 4.95 20.86
C ASN A 221 0.74 6.46 20.63
N VAL A 222 -0.35 7.13 20.27
CA VAL A 222 -0.38 8.53 19.85
C VAL A 222 -1.29 9.29 20.79
N ASP A 223 -0.81 10.42 21.32
CA ASP A 223 -1.62 11.33 22.10
C ASP A 223 -1.91 12.60 21.28
N TYR A 224 -3.18 12.80 20.93
CA TYR A 224 -3.63 14.01 20.25
C TYR A 224 -3.87 15.09 21.30
N VAL A 225 -2.90 15.99 21.49
CA VAL A 225 -3.02 17.11 22.44
C VAL A 225 -3.35 18.39 21.68
N GLY A 226 -4.55 18.94 21.92
CA GLY A 226 -5.01 20.17 21.27
C GLY A 226 -4.19 21.40 21.64
N VAL A 227 -4.08 22.29 20.69
CA VAL A 227 -3.68 23.72 20.61
C VAL A 227 -2.58 24.30 21.50
N ALA A 228 -2.29 23.80 22.72
CA ALA A 228 -1.37 24.48 23.63
C ALA A 228 0.01 23.82 23.82
N ASN A 229 0.12 22.51 23.70
CA ASN A 229 1.40 21.76 23.73
C ASN A 229 1.20 20.33 23.18
N PRO A 230 1.24 20.13 21.89
CA PRO A 230 1.08 18.81 21.32
C PRO A 230 2.37 18.00 21.48
N SER A 231 2.29 16.91 22.22
CA SER A 231 3.33 15.89 22.22
C SER A 231 2.72 14.55 21.79
N LEU A 232 3.19 14.02 20.67
CA LEU A 232 2.87 12.67 20.25
C LEU A 232 3.92 11.75 20.88
N LYS A 233 3.48 10.85 21.78
CA LYS A 233 4.36 9.79 22.29
C LYS A 233 4.03 8.51 21.58
N CYS A 234 4.94 8.05 20.74
CA CYS A 234 4.88 6.74 20.14
C CYS A 234 5.74 5.79 20.98
N MET A 235 5.13 4.77 21.60
CA MET A 235 5.85 3.73 22.31
C MET A 235 5.85 2.45 21.48
N ILE A 236 7.04 1.94 21.25
CA ILE A 236 7.24 0.63 20.62
C ILE A 236 7.61 -0.34 21.74
N LYS A 237 6.72 -1.31 22.00
CA LYS A 237 7.01 -2.41 22.94
C LYS A 237 7.31 -3.67 22.18
N GLY A 238 8.45 -4.29 22.47
CA GLY A 238 8.77 -5.65 22.00
C GLY A 238 8.56 -6.66 23.13
N GLU A 239 7.84 -7.72 22.88
CA GLU A 239 7.73 -8.87 23.76
C GLU A 239 8.02 -10.14 22.94
N GLU A 240 8.84 -11.07 23.50
CA GLU A 240 9.23 -12.37 22.92
C GLU A 240 9.93 -12.36 21.53
N TRP A 241 9.97 -11.22 20.91
CA TRP A 241 10.50 -10.94 19.60
C TRP A 241 11.68 -9.96 19.70
N GLY A 242 12.62 -10.05 20.54
CA GLY A 242 13.73 -9.12 20.72
C GLY A 242 13.42 -7.89 21.60
N GLU A 243 14.38 -7.01 21.76
CA GLU A 243 14.35 -5.89 22.71
C GLU A 243 13.27 -4.86 22.44
N THR A 244 12.78 -4.22 23.54
CA THR A 244 11.84 -3.09 23.48
C THR A 244 12.57 -1.82 23.09
N LYS A 245 12.16 -1.18 21.98
CA LYS A 245 12.56 0.21 21.65
C LYS A 245 11.42 1.16 21.95
N GLN A 246 11.68 2.19 22.74
CA GLN A 246 10.74 3.28 23.00
C GLN A 246 11.00 4.41 21.99
N TRP A 247 9.97 4.83 21.28
CA TRP A 247 10.00 6.04 20.47
C TRP A 247 9.18 7.11 21.12
N ASN A 248 9.81 8.23 21.44
CA ASN A 248 9.14 9.42 21.89
C ASN A 248 9.13 10.41 20.71
N VAL A 249 7.96 10.65 20.15
CA VAL A 249 7.78 11.64 19.08
C VAL A 249 7.01 12.82 19.64
N THR A 250 7.60 14.02 19.56
CA THR A 250 6.96 15.27 19.95
C THR A 250 6.44 15.98 18.70
N VAL A 251 5.17 16.36 18.70
CA VAL A 251 4.51 17.07 17.61
C VAL A 251 4.04 18.43 18.10
N ASN A 252 4.33 19.47 17.35
CA ASN A 252 3.79 20.81 17.58
C ASN A 252 2.51 20.99 16.73
N SER A 253 1.48 21.65 17.30
CA SER A 253 0.23 21.93 16.57
C SER A 253 0.41 22.81 15.33
N SER A 254 1.54 23.53 15.24
CA SER A 254 1.98 24.26 14.04
C SER A 254 2.46 23.34 12.91
N GLU A 255 2.63 22.04 13.17
CA GLU A 255 3.04 21.01 12.20
C GLU A 255 1.85 20.22 11.63
N LEU A 256 0.63 20.49 12.11
CA LEU A 256 -0.59 20.04 11.44
C LEU A 256 -0.79 20.93 10.22
N VAL A 257 -0.46 20.40 9.06
CA VAL A 257 -0.73 21.04 7.78
C VAL A 257 -2.18 20.67 7.42
N ASP A 258 -3.01 21.69 7.13
CA ASP A 258 -4.23 21.44 6.39
C ASP A 258 -3.76 20.81 5.07
N GLU A 259 -4.23 19.62 4.74
CA GLU A 259 -3.96 19.02 3.44
C GLU A 259 -4.37 20.07 2.41
N GLU A 260 -3.42 20.63 1.66
CA GLU A 260 -3.75 21.57 0.60
C GLU A 260 -4.84 20.89 -0.22
N ASN A 261 -5.98 21.56 -0.30
CA ASN A 261 -7.25 21.09 -0.82
C ASN A 261 -7.07 20.41 -2.19
N ASN A 262 -6.61 19.18 -2.23
CA ASN A 262 -6.94 18.24 -3.28
C ASN A 262 -8.37 17.74 -3.02
N GLY A 263 -9.21 18.71 -2.66
CA GLY A 263 -10.67 18.70 -2.70
C GLY A 263 -11.39 17.42 -2.35
N ASP A 264 -10.90 16.67 -1.38
CA ASP A 264 -11.67 15.55 -0.87
C ASP A 264 -12.82 16.11 -0.03
N ASN A 265 -13.96 16.28 -0.68
CA ASN A 265 -15.21 16.62 0.00
C ASN A 265 -15.56 15.50 0.96
N VAL A 266 -15.77 15.82 2.22
CA VAL A 266 -16.22 14.89 3.25
C VAL A 266 -17.65 15.23 3.63
N GLU A 267 -18.52 14.24 3.54
CA GLU A 267 -19.95 14.37 3.88
C GLU A 267 -20.33 13.31 4.92
N THR A 268 -21.33 13.61 5.73
CA THR A 268 -21.94 12.65 6.66
C THR A 268 -23.36 12.34 6.25
N GLY A 269 -23.76 11.09 6.36
CA GLY A 269 -25.08 10.61 5.98
C GLY A 269 -25.06 9.57 4.87
N ASP A 270 -26.22 9.35 4.25
CA ASP A 270 -26.36 8.35 3.20
C ASP A 270 -25.67 8.80 1.90
N ALA A 271 -24.72 8.01 1.44
CA ALA A 271 -24.02 8.25 0.19
C ALA A 271 -24.95 8.05 -1.02
N PRO A 272 -24.89 8.95 -2.03
CA PRO A 272 -25.66 8.77 -3.25
C PRO A 272 -25.17 7.53 -4.04
N GLN A 273 -26.10 6.88 -4.72
CA GLN A 273 -25.80 5.68 -5.51
C GLN A 273 -25.30 6.03 -6.92
N ALA A 274 -24.46 5.16 -7.50
CA ALA A 274 -24.04 5.29 -8.89
C ALA A 274 -25.26 5.38 -9.83
N GLY A 275 -25.18 6.26 -10.84
CA GLY A 275 -26.29 6.56 -11.74
C GLY A 275 -27.24 7.66 -11.26
N SER A 276 -27.14 8.12 -10.01
CA SER A 276 -27.96 9.21 -9.49
C SER A 276 -27.33 10.60 -9.74
N VAL A 277 -28.06 11.65 -9.33
CA VAL A 277 -27.55 13.04 -9.34
C VAL A 277 -27.34 13.50 -7.91
N TYR A 278 -26.16 14.05 -7.64
CA TYR A 278 -25.82 14.65 -6.37
C TYR A 278 -25.26 16.06 -6.57
N LYS A 279 -25.88 17.05 -5.92
CA LYS A 279 -25.54 18.49 -6.06
C LYS A 279 -25.35 18.92 -7.53
N GLY A 280 -26.25 18.46 -8.40
CA GLY A 280 -26.22 18.78 -9.84
C GLY A 280 -25.15 18.03 -10.68
N CYS A 281 -24.42 17.10 -10.08
CA CYS A 281 -23.41 16.28 -10.73
C CYS A 281 -23.86 14.83 -10.88
N TYR A 282 -23.33 14.13 -11.88
CA TYR A 282 -23.60 12.71 -12.06
C TYR A 282 -22.71 11.86 -11.16
N VAL A 283 -23.31 10.92 -10.44
CA VAL A 283 -22.59 9.94 -9.61
C VAL A 283 -22.09 8.82 -10.50
N LEU A 284 -20.80 8.85 -10.81
CA LEU A 284 -20.16 7.89 -11.69
C LEU A 284 -19.92 6.54 -11.00
N LYS A 285 -19.46 6.59 -9.75
CA LYS A 285 -19.17 5.42 -8.90
C LYS A 285 -19.56 5.71 -7.45
N SER A 286 -19.97 4.65 -6.74
CA SER A 286 -20.20 4.67 -5.31
C SER A 286 -19.72 3.34 -4.74
N LYS A 287 -18.67 3.33 -3.90
CA LYS A 287 -18.06 2.13 -3.35
C LYS A 287 -17.97 2.23 -1.84
N THR A 288 -18.60 1.29 -1.14
CA THR A 288 -18.58 1.24 0.33
C THR A 288 -17.49 0.31 0.83
N GLU A 289 -16.68 0.79 1.76
CA GLU A 289 -15.65 0.05 2.46
C GLU A 289 -15.76 0.34 3.97
N GLY A 290 -16.29 -0.61 4.72
CA GLY A 290 -16.54 -0.41 6.15
C GLY A 290 -17.60 0.65 6.42
N ASN A 291 -17.27 1.69 7.18
CA ASN A 291 -18.15 2.83 7.49
C ASN A 291 -18.04 3.98 6.47
N LYS A 292 -17.17 3.85 5.47
CA LYS A 292 -16.89 4.86 4.45
C LYS A 292 -17.46 4.43 3.11
N THR A 293 -18.11 5.36 2.39
CA THR A 293 -18.50 5.21 1.00
C THR A 293 -17.79 6.27 0.17
N VAL A 294 -16.98 5.84 -0.76
CA VAL A 294 -16.27 6.72 -1.70
C VAL A 294 -17.13 6.93 -2.93
N VAL A 295 -17.49 8.17 -3.20
CA VAL A 295 -18.35 8.57 -4.31
C VAL A 295 -17.55 9.39 -5.32
N THR A 296 -17.49 8.94 -6.57
CA THR A 296 -16.87 9.69 -7.67
C THR A 296 -17.95 10.41 -8.47
N LEU A 297 -17.82 11.71 -8.59
CA LEU A 297 -18.71 12.56 -9.39
C LEU A 297 -18.01 13.08 -10.63
N ILE A 298 -18.81 13.38 -11.64
CA ILE A 298 -18.38 14.12 -12.84
C ILE A 298 -19.28 15.31 -13.07
N THR A 299 -18.71 16.38 -13.65
CA THR A 299 -19.45 17.58 -14.01
C THR A 299 -20.56 17.28 -15.03
N PRO A 300 -21.69 18.03 -15.01
CA PRO A 300 -22.76 17.87 -16.00
C PRO A 300 -22.30 18.22 -17.42
N LYS A 301 -21.25 19.03 -17.57
CA LYS A 301 -20.72 19.49 -18.86
C LYS A 301 -19.28 19.01 -19.08
N THR A 302 -18.95 18.70 -20.33
CA THR A 302 -17.59 18.54 -20.81
C THR A 302 -17.16 19.84 -21.48
N LEU A 303 -15.99 20.36 -21.15
CA LEU A 303 -15.39 21.48 -21.86
C LEU A 303 -14.58 20.93 -23.04
N SER A 304 -15.06 21.22 -24.25
CA SER A 304 -14.38 20.83 -25.48
C SER A 304 -13.46 21.97 -25.97
N GLN A 305 -12.48 21.60 -26.80
CA GLN A 305 -11.56 22.53 -27.47
C GLN A 305 -10.61 23.28 -26.53
N VAL A 306 -10.17 22.65 -25.44
CA VAL A 306 -9.07 23.16 -24.62
C VAL A 306 -7.77 23.14 -25.44
N ILE A 307 -7.09 24.27 -25.52
CA ILE A 307 -5.82 24.46 -26.25
C ILE A 307 -4.80 25.03 -25.28
N PHE A 308 -3.60 24.47 -25.29
CA PHE A 308 -2.55 24.89 -24.35
C PHE A 308 -1.71 26.05 -24.85
N GLY A 309 -1.44 26.14 -26.18
CA GLY A 309 -0.50 27.13 -26.73
C GLY A 309 0.87 27.00 -26.05
N ASP A 310 1.46 28.16 -25.74
CA ASP A 310 2.72 28.26 -25.00
C ASP A 310 2.51 28.49 -23.49
N ALA A 311 1.25 28.39 -22.99
CA ALA A 311 0.93 28.65 -21.61
C ALA A 311 1.30 27.44 -20.73
N ASP A 312 1.50 27.70 -19.44
CA ASP A 312 1.69 26.67 -18.42
C ASP A 312 0.48 25.72 -18.37
N LYS A 313 0.75 24.42 -18.48
CA LYS A 313 -0.30 23.40 -18.59
C LYS A 313 -1.23 23.37 -17.38
N GLU A 314 -0.69 23.52 -16.17
CA GLU A 314 -1.49 23.51 -14.93
C GLU A 314 -2.43 24.72 -14.89
N SER A 315 -1.96 25.89 -15.25
CA SER A 315 -2.78 27.10 -15.31
C SER A 315 -3.93 26.98 -16.32
N VAL A 316 -3.69 26.39 -17.50
CA VAL A 316 -4.71 26.15 -18.52
C VAL A 316 -5.77 25.17 -18.00
N VAL A 317 -5.35 24.07 -17.35
CA VAL A 317 -6.26 23.08 -16.78
C VAL A 317 -7.08 23.68 -15.65
N ALA A 318 -6.47 24.41 -14.72
CA ALA A 318 -7.17 25.06 -13.62
C ALA A 318 -8.24 26.06 -14.14
N ALA A 319 -7.89 26.90 -15.11
CA ALA A 319 -8.83 27.82 -15.74
C ALA A 319 -9.96 27.11 -16.53
N ALA A 320 -9.67 25.95 -17.10
CA ALA A 320 -10.65 25.13 -17.79
C ALA A 320 -11.62 24.43 -16.81
N ILE A 321 -11.10 23.88 -15.72
CA ILE A 321 -11.92 23.29 -14.65
C ILE A 321 -12.88 24.33 -14.06
N ALA A 322 -12.41 25.53 -13.76
CA ALA A 322 -13.21 26.61 -13.21
C ALA A 322 -14.44 26.99 -14.06
N LYS A 323 -14.42 26.72 -15.37
CA LYS A 323 -15.54 27.02 -16.29
C LYS A 323 -16.69 26.02 -16.22
N VAL A 324 -16.44 24.82 -15.73
CA VAL A 324 -17.42 23.71 -15.71
C VAL A 324 -17.61 23.10 -14.32
N ALA A 325 -16.82 23.53 -13.35
CA ALA A 325 -16.98 23.16 -11.94
C ALA A 325 -18.33 23.58 -11.40
N VAL A 326 -18.85 22.85 -10.43
CA VAL A 326 -20.08 23.18 -9.69
C VAL A 326 -19.65 23.79 -8.36
N ASP A 327 -20.14 25.02 -8.08
CA ASP A 327 -19.68 25.85 -6.95
C ASP A 327 -19.87 25.22 -5.56
N GLU A 328 -20.88 24.33 -5.40
CA GLU A 328 -21.15 23.65 -4.14
C GLU A 328 -20.18 22.50 -3.81
N ILE A 329 -19.28 22.19 -4.75
CA ILE A 329 -18.34 21.08 -4.65
C ILE A 329 -16.94 21.59 -4.97
N SER A 330 -16.02 21.43 -4.03
CA SER A 330 -14.60 21.77 -4.22
C SER A 330 -13.78 20.57 -4.72
N GLY A 331 -12.52 20.80 -5.09
CA GLY A 331 -11.58 19.73 -5.42
C GLY A 331 -11.77 19.07 -6.77
N TRP A 332 -12.35 19.78 -7.71
CA TRP A 332 -12.40 19.33 -9.10
C TRP A 332 -11.00 19.15 -9.68
N ARG A 333 -10.76 17.99 -10.27
CA ARG A 333 -9.46 17.61 -10.84
C ARG A 333 -9.62 16.94 -12.21
N LEU A 334 -8.50 16.78 -12.90
CA LEU A 334 -8.47 15.87 -14.04
C LEU A 334 -8.72 14.43 -13.55
N PRO A 335 -9.40 13.58 -14.35
CA PRO A 335 -9.48 12.16 -14.08
C PRO A 335 -8.08 11.53 -14.09
N THR A 336 -7.93 10.40 -13.41
CA THR A 336 -6.78 9.52 -13.57
C THR A 336 -6.90 8.71 -14.87
N LYS A 337 -5.81 8.08 -15.28
CA LYS A 337 -5.81 7.18 -16.44
C LYS A 337 -6.84 6.05 -16.26
N ASP A 338 -6.86 5.43 -15.09
CA ASP A 338 -7.75 4.31 -14.77
C ASP A 338 -9.22 4.72 -14.76
N GLU A 339 -9.53 5.92 -14.28
CA GLU A 339 -10.88 6.47 -14.34
C GLU A 339 -11.37 6.63 -15.78
N LEU A 340 -10.53 7.14 -16.69
CA LEU A 340 -10.88 7.25 -18.10
C LEU A 340 -10.99 5.89 -18.79
N LEU A 341 -10.06 4.98 -18.55
CA LEU A 341 -10.10 3.62 -19.10
C LEU A 341 -11.37 2.90 -18.66
N TRP A 342 -11.79 3.07 -17.40
CA TRP A 342 -13.02 2.50 -16.90
C TRP A 342 -14.26 3.10 -17.57
N VAL A 343 -14.31 4.43 -17.76
CA VAL A 343 -15.43 5.10 -18.46
C VAL A 343 -15.51 4.66 -19.92
N PHE A 344 -14.38 4.56 -20.61
CA PHE A 344 -14.34 4.22 -22.04
C PHE A 344 -14.34 2.72 -22.33
N ASN A 345 -14.40 1.86 -21.32
CA ASN A 345 -14.71 0.45 -21.51
C ASN A 345 -16.09 0.33 -22.19
N SER A 346 -16.21 -0.56 -23.19
CA SER A 346 -17.42 -0.69 -24.01
C SER A 346 -18.69 -0.96 -23.21
N GLU A 347 -18.58 -1.75 -22.15
CA GLU A 347 -19.71 -2.09 -21.27
C GLU A 347 -20.17 -0.91 -20.42
N ASN A 348 -19.23 -0.09 -19.93
CA ASN A 348 -19.54 1.05 -19.07
C ASN A 348 -20.02 2.27 -19.86
N LYS A 349 -19.35 2.57 -20.98
CA LYS A 349 -19.57 3.80 -21.75
C LYS A 349 -21.01 3.95 -22.23
N GLU A 350 -21.60 2.87 -22.77
CA GLU A 350 -22.97 2.91 -23.29
C GLU A 350 -23.96 3.17 -22.15
N GLY A 351 -23.84 2.47 -21.04
CA GLY A 351 -24.70 2.65 -19.87
C GLY A 351 -24.58 4.06 -19.30
N ILE A 352 -23.36 4.55 -19.10
CA ILE A 352 -23.10 5.92 -18.59
C ILE A 352 -23.71 6.97 -19.54
N ASN A 353 -23.47 6.87 -20.84
CA ASN A 353 -23.97 7.84 -21.80
C ASN A 353 -25.50 7.86 -21.88
N ASN A 354 -26.16 6.71 -21.79
CA ASN A 354 -27.62 6.62 -21.75
C ASN A 354 -28.21 7.34 -20.52
N GLU A 355 -27.56 7.23 -19.36
CA GLU A 355 -28.01 7.95 -18.16
C GLU A 355 -27.71 9.46 -18.24
N LEU A 356 -26.54 9.85 -18.74
CA LEU A 356 -26.19 11.25 -18.95
C LEU A 356 -27.13 11.94 -19.93
N ASP A 357 -27.52 11.27 -21.03
CA ASP A 357 -28.45 11.81 -22.02
C ASP A 357 -29.87 12.03 -21.42
N LYS A 358 -30.36 11.08 -20.62
CA LYS A 358 -31.63 11.23 -19.87
C LYS A 358 -31.66 12.45 -18.94
N LEU A 359 -30.48 12.80 -18.40
CA LEU A 359 -30.28 13.93 -17.50
C LEU A 359 -30.00 15.26 -18.23
N ASN A 360 -29.96 15.27 -19.56
CA ASN A 360 -29.49 16.39 -20.37
C ASN A 360 -28.05 16.84 -20.01
N PHE A 361 -27.21 15.90 -19.60
CA PHE A 361 -25.79 16.13 -19.37
C PHE A 361 -24.96 15.81 -20.61
N SER A 362 -23.75 16.36 -20.72
CA SER A 362 -22.84 16.00 -21.80
C SER A 362 -22.49 14.52 -21.74
N VAL A 363 -22.66 13.81 -22.87
CA VAL A 363 -22.20 12.42 -23.00
C VAL A 363 -20.71 12.37 -23.32
N PHE A 364 -20.07 11.22 -23.10
CA PHE A 364 -18.68 10.99 -23.51
C PHE A 364 -18.62 10.65 -25.01
N PHE A 365 -18.08 11.58 -25.79
CA PHE A 365 -17.86 11.40 -27.22
C PHE A 365 -16.56 10.67 -27.54
N LEU A 366 -16.33 10.40 -28.80
CA LEU A 366 -15.02 9.98 -29.30
C LEU A 366 -14.14 11.23 -29.47
N GLY A 367 -13.12 11.38 -28.62
CA GLY A 367 -12.25 12.56 -28.58
C GLY A 367 -10.93 12.29 -27.86
N LYS A 368 -10.18 13.35 -27.62
CA LYS A 368 -8.93 13.34 -26.83
C LYS A 368 -9.19 13.97 -25.47
N TYR A 369 -9.33 13.13 -24.45
CA TYR A 369 -9.63 13.55 -23.09
C TYR A 369 -8.37 13.77 -22.26
N LEU A 370 -8.30 14.92 -21.60
CA LEU A 370 -7.22 15.24 -20.67
C LEU A 370 -7.34 14.40 -19.39
N PHE A 371 -6.21 13.91 -18.92
CA PHE A 371 -6.09 13.18 -17.66
C PHE A 371 -4.73 13.45 -17.00
N ARG A 372 -4.61 13.06 -15.73
CA ARG A 372 -3.35 13.08 -14.99
C ARG A 372 -2.81 11.66 -14.91
N ASP A 373 -1.59 11.47 -15.40
CA ASP A 373 -0.88 10.18 -15.35
C ASP A 373 -0.28 9.95 -13.95
N ASP A 374 0.22 8.74 -13.68
CA ASP A 374 0.73 8.32 -12.37
C ASP A 374 1.95 9.12 -11.91
N ASP A 375 2.72 9.66 -12.83
CA ASP A 375 3.85 10.58 -12.59
C ASP A 375 3.43 12.05 -12.36
N GLY A 376 2.11 12.32 -12.33
CA GLY A 376 1.55 13.67 -12.19
C GLY A 376 1.48 14.47 -13.48
N ALA A 377 1.96 13.97 -14.61
CA ALA A 377 1.96 14.68 -15.88
C ALA A 377 0.55 14.77 -16.49
N ILE A 378 0.25 15.89 -17.15
CA ILE A 378 -0.99 16.05 -17.93
C ILE A 378 -0.78 15.42 -19.31
N LYS A 379 -1.61 14.44 -19.65
CA LYS A 379 -1.63 13.70 -20.92
C LYS A 379 -3.02 13.65 -21.53
N ALA A 380 -3.12 13.13 -22.74
CA ALA A 380 -4.39 12.97 -23.44
C ALA A 380 -4.65 11.51 -23.80
N TYR A 381 -5.83 11.02 -23.46
CA TYR A 381 -6.35 9.72 -23.86
C TYR A 381 -7.21 9.88 -25.13
N ASN A 382 -6.80 9.25 -26.22
CA ASN A 382 -7.59 9.20 -27.44
C ASN A 382 -8.60 8.06 -27.35
N SER A 383 -9.84 8.37 -27.06
CA SER A 383 -10.90 7.38 -26.85
C SER A 383 -11.34 6.63 -28.12
N ARG A 384 -10.87 7.04 -29.29
CA ARG A 384 -11.11 6.33 -30.56
C ARG A 384 -10.08 5.22 -30.79
N THR A 385 -8.83 5.44 -30.42
CA THR A 385 -7.71 4.53 -30.69
C THR A 385 -7.20 3.80 -29.46
N GLY A 386 -7.59 4.26 -28.25
CA GLY A 386 -7.07 3.75 -26.99
C GLY A 386 -5.63 4.19 -26.68
N ILE A 387 -5.07 5.11 -27.45
CA ILE A 387 -3.68 5.56 -27.31
C ILE A 387 -3.59 6.76 -26.36
N VAL A 388 -2.54 6.77 -25.54
CA VAL A 388 -2.16 7.92 -24.69
C VAL A 388 -1.11 8.74 -25.44
N ASP A 389 -1.39 10.03 -25.59
CA ASP A 389 -0.53 10.99 -26.28
C ASP A 389 -0.03 12.06 -25.29
N ASP A 390 1.16 12.59 -25.55
CA ASP A 390 1.64 13.80 -24.90
C ASP A 390 0.88 15.03 -25.42
N ILE A 391 0.77 16.07 -24.58
CA ILE A 391 0.08 17.29 -24.92
C ILE A 391 0.85 18.08 -25.98
N GLN A 392 0.17 18.39 -27.06
CA GLN A 392 0.66 19.28 -28.15
C GLN A 392 -0.03 20.65 -28.07
N SER A 393 0.74 21.70 -28.20
CA SER A 393 0.29 23.11 -28.00
C SER A 393 -0.86 23.53 -28.90
N THR A 394 -0.96 22.99 -30.11
CA THR A 394 -1.94 23.37 -31.12
C THR A 394 -3.18 22.50 -31.21
N TYR A 395 -3.18 21.36 -30.47
CA TYR A 395 -4.28 20.43 -30.51
C TYR A 395 -5.41 20.86 -29.57
N LYS A 396 -6.62 20.43 -29.93
CA LYS A 396 -7.82 20.63 -29.15
C LYS A 396 -8.13 19.38 -28.33
N TYR A 397 -8.40 19.59 -27.05
CA TYR A 397 -8.67 18.51 -26.09
C TYR A 397 -10.02 18.70 -25.43
N ASP A 398 -10.59 17.59 -24.97
CA ASP A 398 -11.77 17.56 -24.15
C ASP A 398 -11.38 17.41 -22.67
N LEU A 399 -12.04 18.17 -21.80
CA LEU A 399 -11.84 18.14 -20.37
C LEU A 399 -13.16 17.92 -19.68
N ARG A 400 -13.26 16.86 -18.90
CA ARG A 400 -14.37 16.63 -17.98
C ARG A 400 -13.80 16.41 -16.59
N PRO A 401 -14.03 17.32 -15.65
CA PRO A 401 -13.52 17.20 -14.30
C PRO A 401 -14.22 16.08 -13.53
N PHE A 402 -13.42 15.44 -12.69
CA PHE A 402 -13.84 14.45 -11.71
C PHE A 402 -13.61 15.01 -10.32
N VAL A 403 -14.39 14.54 -9.35
CA VAL A 403 -14.18 14.79 -7.94
C VAL A 403 -14.56 13.56 -7.15
N THR A 404 -13.88 13.33 -6.04
CA THR A 404 -14.18 12.25 -5.12
C THR A 404 -14.71 12.85 -3.81
N ILE A 405 -15.79 12.28 -3.28
CA ILE A 405 -16.38 12.66 -2.00
C ILE A 405 -16.45 11.43 -1.10
N ASP A 406 -15.96 11.58 0.11
CA ASP A 406 -16.03 10.55 1.13
C ASP A 406 -17.25 10.76 2.01
N PHE A 407 -18.14 9.78 2.03
CA PHE A 407 -19.33 9.74 2.90
C PHE A 407 -19.07 8.81 4.07
N TYR A 408 -19.38 9.28 5.28
CA TYR A 408 -19.27 8.47 6.49
C TYR A 408 -20.65 8.25 7.09
N LYS A 409 -20.97 6.97 7.39
CA LYS A 409 -22.18 6.63 8.13
C LYS A 409 -22.08 7.15 9.55
N GLU A 410 -23.16 7.80 10.02
CA GLU A 410 -23.29 8.28 11.40
C GLU A 410 -23.31 7.13 12.42
#